data_3385d05839ab1d359e285cedd479ce20
#
_entry.id   3385d05839ab1d359e285cedd479ce20
#
_cell.length_a   1.000
_cell.length_b   1.000
_cell.length_c   1.000
_cell.angle_alpha   90.00
_cell.angle_beta   90.00
_cell.angle_gamma   90.00
#
_symmetry.space_group_name_H-M   'P 1'
#
loop_
_entity.id
_entity.type
_entity.pdbx_description
1 polymer ?
#
loop_
_entity_poly.entity_id
_entity_poly.type
_entity_poly.pdbx_seq_one_letter_code
_entity_poly.pdbx_strand_id
1 'polypeptide(L)'
;MAAKEVKFGDSARKKMLVGVNVLADAVKATLGPKGRNVVLDRSFGAPLITKDGVSVAKEIELKDKFENMGAQLVKDVASKANDAAGDGTTTATVLAQAIVNEGLKSVAAGMNPMDLKRGIDKATAAIVAQLKDLAKPCTDTKAIAQVGTISANSDNSIGDIIAEAMEKVGKEGVITVEEGSGLENELSVVEGMQFDRGYLSPYFINKPDTMVAELDGPLILLVDKKISNIREMLPVLEAVAKAGRPLLIVAEDVEGEALATLVVNNMRGIVKVAAVKAPGFGDRRKAMLQDIAILTGGTVISEEVGLSLEGATLEHLGNAKRVVLNKENTTIIDGAGAQADIEARVAQIRKQVEETSSDYDKEKLQERLAKLAGGVAVIKVGAATEVEMKEKKARVEDALHATRAAVEEGVVPGGGVALVRALQAIDSLKGDNEDQNVGIALLRRAVEAPLRQIVANAGGEPSVVVDKVKQGSGNFGFNAATDTYGDMIEMGILDPAKVTRTALQAAASIGGLMITTEAMVAEIVEDKPAAGMPDMGGMGGMGGMM
;
A
#
# COMPACT_ATOMS: atom_id res chain seq x y z
N MET A 1 14.30 -31.18 -13.38
CA MET A 1 13.03 -30.46 -13.19
C MET A 1 12.15 -31.35 -12.34
N ALA A 2 11.52 -30.81 -11.29
CA ALA A 2 10.56 -31.57 -10.48
C ALA A 2 9.36 -31.97 -11.34
N ALA A 3 8.79 -33.17 -11.08
CA ALA A 3 7.60 -33.63 -11.75
C ALA A 3 6.42 -32.69 -11.43
N LYS A 4 5.50 -32.52 -12.39
CA LYS A 4 4.33 -31.65 -12.25
C LYS A 4 3.04 -32.49 -12.21
N GLU A 5 2.14 -32.14 -11.31
CA GLU A 5 0.76 -32.62 -11.32
C GLU A 5 -0.11 -31.60 -12.07
N VAL A 6 -1.01 -32.09 -12.91
CA VAL A 6 -1.93 -31.26 -13.69
C VAL A 6 -3.36 -31.65 -13.37
N LYS A 7 -4.18 -30.67 -13.00
CA LYS A 7 -5.62 -30.83 -12.82
C LYS A 7 -6.36 -30.04 -13.87
N PHE A 8 -7.46 -30.59 -14.39
CA PHE A 8 -8.26 -29.99 -15.46
C PHE A 8 -9.71 -29.80 -15.04
N GLY A 9 -10.36 -28.87 -15.72
CA GLY A 9 -11.80 -28.66 -15.69
C GLY A 9 -12.33 -28.49 -14.26
N ASP A 10 -13.37 -29.26 -13.96
CA ASP A 10 -14.07 -29.15 -12.68
C ASP A 10 -13.22 -29.50 -11.46
N SER A 11 -12.27 -30.43 -11.62
CA SER A 11 -11.34 -30.80 -10.53
C SER A 11 -10.41 -29.63 -10.16
N ALA A 12 -9.89 -28.91 -11.16
CA ALA A 12 -9.07 -27.73 -10.95
C ALA A 12 -9.87 -26.60 -10.29
N ARG A 13 -11.06 -26.30 -10.84
CA ARG A 13 -11.95 -25.24 -10.35
C ARG A 13 -12.41 -25.45 -8.92
N LYS A 14 -12.77 -26.70 -8.53
CA LYS A 14 -13.17 -27.02 -7.15
C LYS A 14 -12.04 -26.76 -6.16
N LYS A 15 -10.81 -27.17 -6.47
CA LYS A 15 -9.66 -26.94 -5.61
C LYS A 15 -9.36 -25.44 -5.45
N MET A 16 -9.35 -24.72 -6.58
CA MET A 16 -9.15 -23.27 -6.57
C MET A 16 -10.23 -22.58 -5.72
N LEU A 17 -11.51 -22.97 -5.85
CA LEU A 17 -12.62 -22.38 -5.10
C LEU A 17 -12.50 -22.60 -3.59
N VAL A 18 -11.99 -23.74 -3.13
CA VAL A 18 -11.73 -23.98 -1.71
C VAL A 18 -10.73 -22.94 -1.19
N GLY A 19 -9.61 -22.73 -1.90
CA GLY A 19 -8.61 -21.74 -1.52
C GLY A 19 -9.15 -20.32 -1.47
N VAL A 20 -9.94 -19.93 -2.47
CA VAL A 20 -10.64 -18.63 -2.50
C VAL A 20 -11.48 -18.44 -1.25
N ASN A 21 -12.32 -19.44 -0.92
CA ASN A 21 -13.25 -19.31 0.19
C ASN A 21 -12.52 -19.29 1.54
N VAL A 22 -11.51 -20.13 1.74
CA VAL A 22 -10.73 -20.15 3.00
C VAL A 22 -10.12 -18.78 3.28
N LEU A 23 -9.44 -18.18 2.29
CA LEU A 23 -8.85 -16.85 2.47
C LEU A 23 -9.92 -15.77 2.66
N ALA A 24 -10.92 -15.73 1.77
CA ALA A 24 -11.93 -14.68 1.81
C ALA A 24 -12.79 -14.74 3.09
N ASP A 25 -13.11 -15.94 3.59
CA ASP A 25 -13.89 -16.11 4.83
C ASP A 25 -13.13 -15.62 6.06
N ALA A 26 -11.81 -15.76 6.10
CA ALA A 26 -10.99 -15.20 7.15
C ALA A 26 -10.94 -13.65 7.08
N VAL A 27 -10.71 -13.11 5.88
CA VAL A 27 -10.59 -11.66 5.67
C VAL A 27 -11.93 -10.94 5.88
N LYS A 28 -13.05 -11.45 5.34
CA LYS A 28 -14.36 -10.78 5.40
C LYS A 28 -14.93 -10.61 6.83
N ALA A 29 -14.42 -11.40 7.80
CA ALA A 29 -14.82 -11.27 9.19
C ALA A 29 -14.45 -9.89 9.78
N THR A 30 -13.49 -9.18 9.18
CA THR A 30 -13.04 -7.86 9.64
C THR A 30 -13.86 -6.70 9.09
N LEU A 31 -14.75 -6.94 8.07
CA LEU A 31 -15.43 -5.88 7.33
C LEU A 31 -16.50 -5.16 8.15
N GLY A 32 -16.46 -3.83 8.07
CA GLY A 32 -17.50 -2.95 8.61
C GLY A 32 -17.35 -2.63 10.10
N PRO A 33 -18.24 -1.77 10.66
CA PRO A 33 -18.12 -1.24 12.02
C PRO A 33 -18.22 -2.31 13.10
N LYS A 34 -18.91 -3.42 12.84
CA LYS A 34 -19.02 -4.57 13.74
C LYS A 34 -18.13 -5.74 13.29
N GLY A 35 -17.16 -5.49 12.40
CA GLY A 35 -16.13 -6.44 12.04
C GLY A 35 -15.26 -6.85 13.23
N ARG A 36 -14.76 -8.09 13.20
CA ARG A 36 -14.02 -8.70 14.32
C ARG A 36 -12.54 -8.85 13.99
N ASN A 37 -11.72 -8.94 15.03
CA ASN A 37 -10.29 -9.19 14.89
C ASN A 37 -10.02 -10.63 14.44
N VAL A 38 -8.93 -10.80 13.71
CA VAL A 38 -8.31 -12.08 13.37
C VAL A 38 -7.01 -12.19 14.15
N VAL A 39 -6.72 -13.36 14.69
CA VAL A 39 -5.48 -13.66 15.41
C VAL A 39 -4.57 -14.44 14.47
N LEU A 40 -3.37 -13.91 14.25
CA LEU A 40 -2.36 -14.50 13.39
C LEU A 40 -1.21 -15.06 14.24
N ASP A 41 -0.80 -16.30 13.98
CA ASP A 41 0.37 -16.90 14.61
C ASP A 41 1.65 -16.27 14.07
N ARG A 42 2.67 -16.17 14.88
CA ARG A 42 4.00 -15.71 14.47
C ARG A 42 5.06 -16.72 14.88
N SER A 43 6.01 -16.94 13.99
CA SER A 43 7.16 -17.83 14.26
C SER A 43 7.98 -17.39 15.47
N PHE A 44 7.96 -16.08 15.81
CA PHE A 44 8.64 -15.51 16.97
C PHE A 44 7.79 -14.37 17.55
N GLY A 45 7.66 -14.34 18.89
CA GLY A 45 6.92 -13.31 19.61
C GLY A 45 5.46 -13.67 19.88
N ALA A 46 4.68 -12.68 20.32
CA ALA A 46 3.25 -12.85 20.58
C ALA A 46 2.44 -12.91 19.28
N PRO A 47 1.29 -13.63 19.25
CA PRO A 47 0.36 -13.59 18.13
C PRO A 47 -0.05 -12.16 17.79
N LEU A 48 -0.20 -11.87 16.50
CA LEU A 48 -0.70 -10.58 16.02
C LEU A 48 -2.24 -10.60 16.02
N ILE A 49 -2.84 -9.57 16.62
CA ILE A 49 -4.28 -9.33 16.55
C ILE A 49 -4.50 -8.17 15.60
N THR A 50 -5.27 -8.37 14.55
CA THR A 50 -5.49 -7.34 13.51
C THR A 50 -6.90 -7.38 12.93
N LYS A 51 -7.34 -6.22 12.41
CA LYS A 51 -8.51 -6.08 11.53
C LYS A 51 -8.11 -5.75 10.09
N ASP A 52 -6.82 -5.53 9.84
CA ASP A 52 -6.34 -5.24 8.50
C ASP A 52 -6.44 -6.47 7.59
N GLY A 53 -7.22 -6.32 6.52
CA GLY A 53 -7.50 -7.40 5.56
C GLY A 53 -6.27 -7.85 4.79
N VAL A 54 -5.32 -6.95 4.48
CA VAL A 54 -4.10 -7.32 3.75
C VAL A 54 -3.16 -8.13 4.61
N SER A 55 -3.00 -7.78 5.89
CA SER A 55 -2.21 -8.55 6.85
C SER A 55 -2.77 -9.96 7.03
N VAL A 56 -4.10 -10.09 7.18
CA VAL A 56 -4.75 -11.40 7.26
C VAL A 56 -4.51 -12.21 5.98
N ALA A 57 -4.69 -11.61 4.81
CA ALA A 57 -4.51 -12.30 3.54
C ALA A 57 -3.06 -12.76 3.32
N LYS A 58 -2.07 -11.98 3.73
CA LYS A 58 -0.64 -12.30 3.58
C LYS A 58 -0.22 -13.55 4.36
N GLU A 59 -0.80 -13.80 5.53
CA GLU A 59 -0.44 -14.93 6.40
C GLU A 59 -1.10 -16.24 5.99
N ILE A 60 -2.12 -16.22 5.12
CA ILE A 60 -2.82 -17.45 4.72
C ILE A 60 -2.03 -18.19 3.65
N GLU A 61 -1.57 -19.38 4.01
CA GLU A 61 -0.91 -20.35 3.14
C GLU A 61 -1.49 -21.74 3.39
N LEU A 62 -1.89 -22.44 2.32
CA LEU A 62 -2.55 -23.73 2.40
C LEU A 62 -1.61 -24.87 2.00
N LYS A 63 -1.75 -26.02 2.66
CA LYS A 63 -0.91 -27.19 2.40
C LYS A 63 -1.13 -27.78 0.99
N ASP A 64 -2.38 -27.85 0.54
CA ASP A 64 -2.69 -28.30 -0.82
C ASP A 64 -2.32 -27.21 -1.82
N LYS A 65 -1.38 -27.51 -2.72
CA LYS A 65 -0.85 -26.53 -3.68
C LYS A 65 -1.91 -25.97 -4.61
N PHE A 66 -2.91 -26.75 -5.00
CA PHE A 66 -4.00 -26.28 -5.87
C PHE A 66 -4.96 -25.37 -5.12
N GLU A 67 -5.30 -25.69 -3.89
CA GLU A 67 -6.08 -24.81 -3.03
C GLU A 67 -5.30 -23.52 -2.73
N ASN A 68 -4.01 -23.65 -2.46
CA ASN A 68 -3.14 -22.50 -2.21
C ASN A 68 -3.06 -21.55 -3.41
N MET A 69 -3.02 -22.07 -4.66
CA MET A 69 -3.09 -21.19 -5.85
C MET A 69 -4.37 -20.34 -5.88
N GLY A 70 -5.52 -20.91 -5.47
CA GLY A 70 -6.76 -20.13 -5.34
C GLY A 70 -6.67 -19.04 -4.29
N ALA A 71 -6.10 -19.34 -3.12
CA ALA A 71 -5.85 -18.38 -2.06
C ALA A 71 -4.88 -17.28 -2.52
N GLN A 72 -3.77 -17.63 -3.18
CA GLN A 72 -2.78 -16.67 -3.66
C GLN A 72 -3.36 -15.69 -4.71
N LEU A 73 -4.25 -16.13 -5.58
CA LEU A 73 -4.93 -15.24 -6.54
C LEU A 73 -5.82 -14.20 -5.84
N VAL A 74 -6.54 -14.58 -4.78
CA VAL A 74 -7.32 -13.62 -3.98
C VAL A 74 -6.41 -12.72 -3.14
N LYS A 75 -5.30 -13.23 -2.63
CA LYS A 75 -4.26 -12.43 -1.98
C LYS A 75 -3.73 -11.34 -2.94
N ASP A 76 -3.53 -11.66 -4.22
CA ASP A 76 -3.12 -10.69 -5.24
C ASP A 76 -4.20 -9.61 -5.47
N VAL A 77 -5.50 -9.95 -5.38
CA VAL A 77 -6.60 -8.95 -5.41
C VAL A 77 -6.46 -7.94 -4.25
N ALA A 78 -6.28 -8.45 -3.03
CA ALA A 78 -6.12 -7.61 -1.84
C ALA A 78 -4.89 -6.71 -1.95
N SER A 79 -3.75 -7.27 -2.39
CA SER A 79 -2.50 -6.52 -2.58
C SER A 79 -2.64 -5.43 -3.63
N LYS A 80 -3.26 -5.70 -4.79
CA LYS A 80 -3.50 -4.71 -5.84
C LYS A 80 -4.42 -3.57 -5.40
N ALA A 81 -5.45 -3.85 -4.60
CA ALA A 81 -6.29 -2.82 -4.02
C ALA A 81 -5.49 -1.91 -3.08
N ASN A 82 -4.67 -2.51 -2.21
CA ASN A 82 -3.78 -1.80 -1.31
C ASN A 82 -2.75 -0.94 -2.06
N ASP A 83 -2.05 -1.50 -3.04
CA ASP A 83 -1.00 -0.80 -3.79
C ASP A 83 -1.55 0.42 -4.56
N ALA A 84 -2.79 0.32 -5.08
CA ALA A 84 -3.39 1.38 -5.89
C ALA A 84 -4.12 2.45 -5.08
N ALA A 85 -4.72 2.10 -3.93
CA ALA A 85 -5.58 2.99 -3.16
C ALA A 85 -5.23 3.05 -1.66
N GLY A 86 -4.35 2.18 -1.17
CA GLY A 86 -3.90 2.10 0.21
C GLY A 86 -4.96 1.57 1.19
N ASP A 87 -6.15 1.22 0.69
CA ASP A 87 -7.29 0.71 1.47
C ASP A 87 -8.20 -0.15 0.56
N GLY A 88 -9.30 -0.67 1.12
CA GLY A 88 -10.30 -1.45 0.37
C GLY A 88 -9.95 -2.91 0.15
N THR A 89 -8.95 -3.43 0.81
CA THR A 89 -8.46 -4.81 0.70
C THR A 89 -9.53 -5.84 1.02
N THR A 90 -10.27 -5.64 2.10
CA THR A 90 -11.39 -6.52 2.51
C THR A 90 -12.55 -6.45 1.52
N THR A 91 -12.92 -5.26 1.07
CA THR A 91 -13.97 -5.07 0.06
C THR A 91 -13.62 -5.76 -1.26
N ALA A 92 -12.38 -5.61 -1.72
CA ALA A 92 -11.88 -6.26 -2.93
C ALA A 92 -11.91 -7.81 -2.82
N THR A 93 -11.52 -8.35 -1.66
CA THR A 93 -11.57 -9.78 -1.36
C THR A 93 -12.99 -10.33 -1.37
N VAL A 94 -13.94 -9.62 -0.76
CA VAL A 94 -15.37 -10.00 -0.74
C VAL A 94 -15.98 -9.97 -2.14
N LEU A 95 -15.65 -8.94 -2.92
CA LEU A 95 -16.09 -8.84 -4.32
C LEU A 95 -15.51 -9.98 -5.17
N ALA A 96 -14.22 -10.29 -5.03
CA ALA A 96 -13.57 -11.38 -5.76
C ALA A 96 -14.19 -12.73 -5.42
N GLN A 97 -14.42 -13.01 -4.13
CA GLN A 97 -15.12 -14.23 -3.69
C GLN A 97 -16.50 -14.34 -4.33
N ALA A 98 -17.28 -13.27 -4.33
CA ALA A 98 -18.62 -13.27 -4.90
C ALA A 98 -18.60 -13.50 -6.43
N ILE A 99 -17.70 -12.84 -7.16
CA ILE A 99 -17.53 -13.00 -8.60
C ILE A 99 -17.14 -14.45 -8.94
N VAL A 100 -16.15 -15.00 -8.24
CA VAL A 100 -15.66 -16.37 -8.51
C VAL A 100 -16.74 -17.41 -8.16
N ASN A 101 -17.40 -17.28 -7.01
CA ASN A 101 -18.47 -18.21 -6.61
C ASN A 101 -19.62 -18.23 -7.61
N GLU A 102 -20.13 -17.07 -8.04
CA GLU A 102 -21.23 -17.01 -9.01
C GLU A 102 -20.76 -17.39 -10.42
N GLY A 103 -19.53 -16.99 -10.80
CA GLY A 103 -18.97 -17.34 -12.11
C GLY A 103 -18.76 -18.83 -12.30
N LEU A 104 -18.17 -19.51 -11.32
CA LEU A 104 -17.96 -20.95 -11.42
C LEU A 104 -19.26 -21.77 -11.42
N LYS A 105 -20.34 -21.27 -10.78
CA LYS A 105 -21.68 -21.87 -10.93
C LYS A 105 -22.18 -21.78 -12.37
N SER A 106 -21.99 -20.63 -13.02
CA SER A 106 -22.40 -20.41 -14.42
C SER A 106 -21.59 -21.29 -15.38
N VAL A 107 -20.26 -21.41 -15.13
CA VAL A 107 -19.39 -22.32 -15.93
C VAL A 107 -19.82 -23.78 -15.76
N ALA A 108 -20.13 -24.20 -14.53
CA ALA A 108 -20.64 -25.56 -14.26
C ALA A 108 -22.01 -25.81 -14.92
N ALA A 109 -22.81 -24.77 -15.14
CA ALA A 109 -24.07 -24.85 -15.90
C ALA A 109 -23.86 -24.85 -17.43
N GLY A 110 -22.60 -24.83 -17.92
CA GLY A 110 -22.28 -24.95 -19.35
C GLY A 110 -22.13 -23.63 -20.10
N MET A 111 -22.12 -22.48 -19.39
CA MET A 111 -21.85 -21.17 -19.99
C MET A 111 -20.40 -21.03 -20.44
N ASN A 112 -20.17 -20.28 -21.51
CA ASN A 112 -18.82 -20.03 -22.02
C ASN A 112 -18.06 -19.08 -21.08
N PRO A 113 -16.95 -19.54 -20.44
CA PRO A 113 -16.23 -18.72 -19.46
C PRO A 113 -15.66 -17.42 -20.04
N MET A 114 -15.23 -17.42 -21.31
CA MET A 114 -14.68 -16.24 -21.97
C MET A 114 -15.74 -15.17 -22.22
N ASP A 115 -16.96 -15.58 -22.56
CA ASP A 115 -18.06 -14.64 -22.74
C ASP A 115 -18.62 -14.14 -21.40
N LEU A 116 -18.67 -15.01 -20.38
CA LEU A 116 -18.96 -14.56 -19.01
C LEU A 116 -18.00 -13.45 -18.59
N LYS A 117 -16.68 -13.64 -18.83
CA LYS A 117 -15.66 -12.64 -18.53
C LYS A 117 -15.90 -11.33 -19.31
N ARG A 118 -16.18 -11.39 -20.60
CA ARG A 118 -16.49 -10.19 -21.41
C ARG A 118 -17.69 -9.42 -20.85
N GLY A 119 -18.72 -10.14 -20.41
CA GLY A 119 -19.90 -9.54 -19.74
C GLY A 119 -19.53 -8.86 -18.43
N ILE A 120 -18.70 -9.51 -17.60
CA ILE A 120 -18.18 -8.92 -16.34
C ILE A 120 -17.35 -7.67 -16.64
N ASP A 121 -16.44 -7.71 -17.60
CA ASP A 121 -15.58 -6.58 -17.96
C ASP A 121 -16.42 -5.38 -18.43
N LYS A 122 -17.44 -5.62 -19.29
CA LYS A 122 -18.35 -4.60 -19.79
C LYS A 122 -19.17 -3.95 -18.67
N ALA A 123 -19.70 -4.76 -17.75
CA ALA A 123 -20.44 -4.26 -16.59
C ALA A 123 -19.54 -3.53 -15.60
N THR A 124 -18.31 -4.00 -15.36
CA THR A 124 -17.32 -3.33 -14.51
C THR A 124 -17.01 -1.94 -15.03
N ALA A 125 -16.76 -1.78 -16.33
CA ALA A 125 -16.49 -0.48 -16.95
C ALA A 125 -17.65 0.51 -16.75
N ALA A 126 -18.90 0.04 -16.92
CA ALA A 126 -20.09 0.87 -16.72
C ALA A 126 -20.26 1.30 -15.24
N ILE A 127 -20.09 0.36 -14.30
CA ILE A 127 -20.19 0.66 -12.86
C ILE A 127 -19.08 1.62 -12.42
N VAL A 128 -17.85 1.45 -12.90
CA VAL A 128 -16.72 2.34 -12.61
C VAL A 128 -17.00 3.75 -13.12
N ALA A 129 -17.54 3.92 -14.32
CA ALA A 129 -17.95 5.23 -14.84
C ALA A 129 -19.00 5.88 -13.94
N GLN A 130 -20.03 5.12 -13.54
CA GLN A 130 -21.08 5.61 -12.65
C GLN A 130 -20.55 5.98 -11.25
N LEU A 131 -19.59 5.25 -10.69
CA LEU A 131 -18.96 5.59 -9.42
C LEU A 131 -18.23 6.93 -9.48
N LYS A 132 -17.58 7.26 -10.62
CA LYS A 132 -16.96 8.57 -10.83
C LYS A 132 -18.00 9.69 -10.89
N ASP A 133 -19.14 9.45 -11.53
CA ASP A 133 -20.23 10.43 -11.61
C ASP A 133 -20.92 10.65 -10.24
N LEU A 134 -20.96 9.64 -9.40
CA LEU A 134 -21.49 9.71 -8.02
C LEU A 134 -20.54 10.42 -7.05
N ALA A 135 -19.25 10.49 -7.37
CA ALA A 135 -18.23 11.04 -6.49
C ALA A 135 -18.42 12.53 -6.25
N LYS A 136 -18.34 12.94 -4.99
CA LYS A 136 -18.36 14.34 -4.57
C LYS A 136 -16.95 14.75 -4.12
N PRO A 137 -16.47 15.95 -4.50
CA PRO A 137 -15.16 16.43 -4.06
C PRO A 137 -15.03 16.41 -2.52
N CYS A 138 -13.92 15.90 -2.01
CA CYS A 138 -13.57 15.94 -0.60
C CYS A 138 -12.64 17.12 -0.33
N THR A 139 -13.22 18.29 0.00
CA THR A 139 -12.45 19.54 0.09
C THR A 139 -12.43 20.14 1.49
N ASP A 140 -13.34 19.78 2.36
CA ASP A 140 -13.45 20.33 3.71
C ASP A 140 -12.81 19.41 4.75
N THR A 141 -12.29 20.02 5.83
CA THR A 141 -11.63 19.33 6.95
C THR A 141 -12.57 18.32 7.63
N LYS A 142 -13.88 18.60 7.65
CA LYS A 142 -14.88 17.71 8.24
C LYS A 142 -15.05 16.43 7.43
N ALA A 143 -15.15 16.52 6.09
CA ALA A 143 -15.25 15.34 5.24
C ALA A 143 -13.98 14.49 5.32
N ILE A 144 -12.80 15.11 5.39
CA ILE A 144 -11.51 14.42 5.60
C ILE A 144 -11.53 13.65 6.93
N ALA A 145 -11.94 14.32 8.03
CA ALA A 145 -12.05 13.68 9.34
C ALA A 145 -13.03 12.51 9.33
N GLN A 146 -14.18 12.64 8.66
CA GLN A 146 -15.16 11.56 8.53
C GLN A 146 -14.62 10.35 7.78
N VAL A 147 -13.93 10.56 6.64
CA VAL A 147 -13.27 9.47 5.90
C VAL A 147 -12.24 8.76 6.78
N GLY A 148 -11.37 9.52 7.45
CA GLY A 148 -10.37 8.97 8.37
C GLY A 148 -11.00 8.18 9.52
N THR A 149 -12.08 8.70 10.11
CA THR A 149 -12.84 8.01 11.16
C THR A 149 -13.41 6.67 10.67
N ILE A 150 -14.04 6.65 9.50
CA ILE A 150 -14.63 5.42 8.94
C ILE A 150 -13.56 4.38 8.65
N SER A 151 -12.48 4.76 7.99
CA SER A 151 -11.35 3.85 7.70
C SER A 151 -10.67 3.36 9.00
N ALA A 152 -10.62 4.19 10.03
CA ALA A 152 -10.12 3.83 11.36
C ALA A 152 -11.13 3.08 12.25
N ASN A 153 -12.11 2.38 11.69
CA ASN A 153 -13.13 1.63 12.42
C ASN A 153 -13.95 2.47 13.42
N SER A 154 -14.34 3.67 13.01
CA SER A 154 -15.13 4.65 13.78
C SER A 154 -14.36 5.30 14.94
N ASP A 155 -13.04 5.36 14.87
CA ASP A 155 -12.19 6.09 15.82
C ASP A 155 -12.06 7.56 15.39
N ASN A 156 -12.84 8.44 16.02
CA ASN A 156 -12.82 9.87 15.71
C ASN A 156 -11.46 10.52 15.99
N SER A 157 -10.71 10.05 17.00
CA SER A 157 -9.42 10.64 17.35
C SER A 157 -8.40 10.50 16.21
N ILE A 158 -8.49 9.41 15.44
CA ILE A 158 -7.66 9.17 14.28
C ILE A 158 -8.11 10.05 13.10
N GLY A 159 -9.41 10.15 12.85
CA GLY A 159 -9.93 11.02 11.80
C GLY A 159 -9.56 12.49 12.01
N ASP A 160 -9.74 12.99 13.24
CA ASP A 160 -9.46 14.37 13.61
C ASP A 160 -7.97 14.73 13.47
N ILE A 161 -7.06 13.87 13.95
CA ILE A 161 -5.61 14.13 13.87
C ILE A 161 -5.09 14.10 12.42
N ILE A 162 -5.67 13.25 11.55
CA ILE A 162 -5.33 13.23 10.12
C ILE A 162 -5.83 14.50 9.42
N ALA A 163 -7.06 14.94 9.73
CA ALA A 163 -7.61 16.18 9.17
C ALA A 163 -6.79 17.40 9.62
N GLU A 164 -6.38 17.47 10.89
CA GLU A 164 -5.49 18.52 11.40
C GLU A 164 -4.12 18.48 10.72
N ALA A 165 -3.56 17.28 10.52
CA ALA A 165 -2.30 17.12 9.80
C ALA A 165 -2.39 17.64 8.36
N MET A 166 -3.45 17.28 7.62
CA MET A 166 -3.69 17.77 6.26
C MET A 166 -3.93 19.28 6.20
N GLU A 167 -4.54 19.88 7.21
CA GLU A 167 -4.71 21.32 7.28
C GLU A 167 -3.38 22.05 7.45
N LYS A 168 -2.47 21.51 8.28
CA LYS A 168 -1.15 22.10 8.54
C LYS A 168 -0.18 22.01 7.36
N VAL A 169 -0.12 20.87 6.68
CA VAL A 169 0.84 20.65 5.58
C VAL A 169 0.22 20.81 4.19
N GLY A 170 -1.09 21.01 4.11
CA GLY A 170 -1.82 21.09 2.84
C GLY A 170 -2.15 19.71 2.24
N LYS A 171 -2.97 19.72 1.18
CA LYS A 171 -3.47 18.49 0.54
C LYS A 171 -2.37 17.65 -0.09
N GLU A 172 -1.35 18.30 -0.63
CA GLU A 172 -0.16 17.67 -1.23
C GLU A 172 0.97 17.44 -0.20
N GLY A 173 0.74 17.83 1.05
CA GLY A 173 1.71 17.74 2.12
C GLY A 173 2.02 16.31 2.54
N VAL A 174 3.21 16.10 3.06
CA VAL A 174 3.68 14.80 3.51
C VAL A 174 3.24 14.58 4.95
N ILE A 175 2.59 13.44 5.19
CA ILE A 175 2.21 12.98 6.52
C ILE A 175 2.83 11.61 6.73
N THR A 176 3.55 11.43 7.83
CA THR A 176 4.15 10.15 8.25
C THR A 176 3.60 9.72 9.59
N VAL A 177 3.61 8.41 9.83
CA VAL A 177 3.11 7.82 11.07
C VAL A 177 4.26 7.12 11.78
N GLU A 178 4.54 7.52 13.01
CA GLU A 178 5.61 6.98 13.84
C GLU A 178 5.07 6.39 15.14
N GLU A 179 5.85 5.51 15.76
CA GLU A 179 5.58 5.05 17.11
C GLU A 179 5.93 6.16 18.11
N GLY A 180 4.96 6.54 18.93
CA GLY A 180 5.15 7.50 20.03
C GLY A 180 5.63 6.82 21.31
N SER A 181 6.05 7.60 22.28
CA SER A 181 6.43 7.14 23.61
C SER A 181 5.31 7.32 24.66
N GLY A 182 4.24 8.01 24.30
CA GLY A 182 3.11 8.34 25.17
C GLY A 182 1.92 7.40 24.99
N LEU A 183 0.84 7.68 25.75
CA LEU A 183 -0.43 6.96 25.64
C LEU A 183 -1.37 7.56 24.58
N GLU A 184 -1.20 8.84 24.30
CA GLU A 184 -2.05 9.59 23.37
C GLU A 184 -1.32 9.82 22.04
N ASN A 185 -2.09 10.06 20.98
CA ASN A 185 -1.54 10.43 19.68
C ASN A 185 -1.08 11.89 19.72
N GLU A 186 0.05 12.18 19.13
CA GLU A 186 0.61 13.54 19.03
C GLU A 186 0.85 13.90 17.56
N LEU A 187 0.57 15.15 17.20
CA LEU A 187 0.89 15.70 15.89
C LEU A 187 2.01 16.73 16.01
N SER A 188 3.09 16.54 15.27
CA SER A 188 4.16 17.52 15.11
C SER A 188 4.41 17.81 13.64
N VAL A 189 4.73 19.06 13.31
CA VAL A 189 5.17 19.42 11.96
C VAL A 189 6.66 19.76 12.05
N VAL A 190 7.45 19.15 11.19
CA VAL A 190 8.89 19.29 11.14
C VAL A 190 9.35 19.66 9.72
N GLU A 191 10.54 20.23 9.61
CA GLU A 191 11.16 20.48 8.32
C GLU A 191 11.42 19.15 7.61
N GLY A 192 11.05 19.08 6.32
CA GLY A 192 11.21 17.83 5.56
C GLY A 192 10.60 17.94 4.17
N MET A 193 10.87 16.93 3.38
CA MET A 193 10.26 16.82 2.04
C MET A 193 10.18 15.37 1.55
N GLN A 194 9.29 15.13 0.61
CA GLN A 194 9.20 13.88 -0.13
C GLN A 194 9.44 14.13 -1.61
N PHE A 195 10.10 13.19 -2.28
CA PHE A 195 10.25 13.20 -3.72
C PHE A 195 10.04 11.79 -4.32
N ASP A 196 9.60 11.77 -5.59
CA ASP A 196 9.13 10.59 -6.30
C ASP A 196 10.30 9.78 -6.87
N ARG A 197 11.13 9.23 -5.99
CA ARG A 197 12.20 8.27 -6.31
C ARG A 197 12.35 7.33 -5.12
N GLY A 198 12.20 6.04 -5.36
CA GLY A 198 12.40 5.02 -4.36
C GLY A 198 13.82 4.42 -4.40
N TYR A 199 14.05 3.44 -3.54
CA TYR A 199 15.35 2.77 -3.46
C TYR A 199 15.74 2.09 -4.77
N LEU A 200 17.03 2.14 -5.12
CA LEU A 200 17.58 1.51 -6.33
C LEU A 200 17.66 -0.01 -6.23
N SER A 201 17.59 -0.58 -5.04
CA SER A 201 17.64 -2.02 -4.83
C SER A 201 16.77 -2.44 -3.66
N PRO A 202 15.96 -3.52 -3.82
CA PRO A 202 15.19 -4.09 -2.72
C PRO A 202 16.07 -4.61 -1.56
N TYR A 203 17.35 -4.87 -1.80
CA TYR A 203 18.28 -5.31 -0.77
C TYR A 203 18.65 -4.20 0.25
N PHE A 204 18.20 -2.99 0.06
CA PHE A 204 18.28 -1.91 1.06
C PHE A 204 17.15 -1.97 2.09
N ILE A 205 16.09 -2.74 1.84
CA ILE A 205 14.95 -2.90 2.75
C ILE A 205 15.40 -3.49 4.09
N ASN A 206 15.05 -2.83 5.18
CA ASN A 206 15.30 -3.29 6.54
C ASN A 206 14.01 -3.45 7.36
N LYS A 207 12.86 -3.09 6.80
CA LYS A 207 11.51 -3.32 7.32
C LYS A 207 10.72 -4.16 6.30
N PRO A 208 10.87 -5.49 6.31
CA PRO A 208 10.24 -6.34 5.30
C PRO A 208 8.72 -6.34 5.36
N ASP A 209 8.12 -6.13 6.52
CA ASP A 209 6.67 -6.08 6.71
C ASP A 209 6.03 -4.95 5.88
N THR A 210 6.68 -3.79 5.81
CA THR A 210 6.24 -2.60 5.09
C THR A 210 6.99 -2.36 3.78
N MET A 211 7.97 -3.21 3.44
CA MET A 211 8.81 -3.08 2.24
C MET A 211 9.53 -1.73 2.13
N VAL A 212 9.99 -1.18 3.26
CA VAL A 212 10.71 0.10 3.31
C VAL A 212 12.15 -0.06 3.81
N ALA A 213 13.01 0.89 3.41
CA ALA A 213 14.31 1.13 4.01
C ALA A 213 14.19 2.36 4.91
N GLU A 214 14.46 2.20 6.20
CA GLU A 214 14.39 3.25 7.21
C GLU A 214 15.79 3.53 7.76
N LEU A 215 16.24 4.78 7.68
CA LEU A 215 17.55 5.23 8.14
C LEU A 215 17.35 6.26 9.26
N ASP A 216 17.75 5.93 10.47
CA ASP A 216 17.70 6.84 11.64
C ASP A 216 19.00 7.61 11.77
N GLY A 217 18.92 8.94 11.83
CA GLY A 217 20.05 9.84 11.91
C GLY A 217 21.04 9.72 10.74
N PRO A 218 20.59 9.59 9.47
CA PRO A 218 21.49 9.35 8.36
C PRO A 218 22.32 10.57 8.02
N LEU A 219 23.49 10.30 7.44
CA LEU A 219 24.23 11.24 6.61
C LEU A 219 23.68 11.17 5.18
N ILE A 220 23.64 12.31 4.48
CA ILE A 220 23.05 12.41 3.14
C ILE A 220 24.09 12.93 2.17
N LEU A 221 24.47 12.09 1.21
CA LEU A 221 25.39 12.43 0.12
C LEU A 221 24.60 12.82 -1.12
N LEU A 222 24.80 14.03 -1.63
CA LEU A 222 24.13 14.57 -2.81
C LEU A 222 25.13 14.73 -3.93
N VAL A 223 24.89 14.06 -5.08
CA VAL A 223 25.84 14.03 -6.21
C VAL A 223 25.13 14.32 -7.52
N ASP A 224 25.57 15.34 -8.25
CA ASP A 224 25.02 15.68 -9.58
C ASP A 224 25.77 14.96 -10.70
N LYS A 225 26.02 13.67 -10.55
CA LYS A 225 26.52 12.77 -11.60
C LYS A 225 26.12 11.34 -11.33
N LYS A 226 26.32 10.48 -12.34
CA LYS A 226 26.21 9.03 -12.17
C LYS A 226 27.40 8.46 -11.40
N ILE A 227 27.12 7.49 -10.56
CA ILE A 227 28.12 6.77 -9.77
C ILE A 227 28.14 5.31 -10.27
N SER A 228 29.14 4.95 -11.04
CA SER A 228 29.36 3.57 -11.53
C SER A 228 30.61 2.92 -10.91
N ASN A 229 31.60 3.75 -10.52
CA ASN A 229 32.87 3.31 -9.93
C ASN A 229 32.89 3.53 -8.42
N ILE A 230 32.95 2.45 -7.66
CA ILE A 230 32.96 2.51 -6.18
C ILE A 230 34.21 3.22 -5.63
N ARG A 231 35.32 3.21 -6.37
CA ARG A 231 36.58 3.78 -5.89
C ARG A 231 36.48 5.27 -5.59
N GLU A 232 35.68 5.99 -6.38
CA GLU A 232 35.45 7.44 -6.14
C GLU A 232 34.74 7.72 -4.81
N MET A 233 33.98 6.74 -4.30
CA MET A 233 33.23 6.86 -3.04
C MET A 233 33.97 6.32 -1.82
N LEU A 234 35.08 5.59 -2.00
CA LEU A 234 35.77 4.93 -0.88
C LEU A 234 36.09 5.86 0.28
N PRO A 235 36.63 7.08 0.05
CA PRO A 235 36.94 7.99 1.16
C PRO A 235 35.71 8.35 2.00
N VAL A 236 34.59 8.63 1.35
CA VAL A 236 33.32 8.95 2.03
C VAL A 236 32.76 7.74 2.75
N LEU A 237 32.74 6.56 2.13
CA LEU A 237 32.25 5.33 2.74
C LEU A 237 33.06 4.92 3.98
N GLU A 238 34.40 5.07 3.94
CA GLU A 238 35.26 4.82 5.10
C GLU A 238 35.01 5.81 6.23
N ALA A 239 34.80 7.09 5.91
CA ALA A 239 34.49 8.12 6.88
C ALA A 239 33.12 7.86 7.54
N VAL A 240 32.10 7.50 6.75
CA VAL A 240 30.76 7.15 7.24
C VAL A 240 30.79 5.88 8.09
N ALA A 241 31.52 4.84 7.66
CA ALA A 241 31.70 3.63 8.44
C ALA A 241 32.35 3.88 9.81
N LYS A 242 33.37 4.74 9.85
CA LYS A 242 34.02 5.17 11.11
C LYS A 242 33.07 5.97 12.00
N ALA A 243 32.19 6.79 11.40
CA ALA A 243 31.18 7.55 12.14
C ALA A 243 30.05 6.66 12.70
N GLY A 244 29.89 5.43 12.20
CA GLY A 244 28.86 4.48 12.65
C GLY A 244 27.44 4.92 12.31
N ARG A 245 27.26 5.85 11.36
CA ARG A 245 25.96 6.41 10.97
C ARG A 245 25.48 5.81 9.65
N PRO A 246 24.15 5.68 9.43
CA PRO A 246 23.62 5.31 8.12
C PRO A 246 23.93 6.37 7.06
N LEU A 247 23.94 5.95 5.79
CA LEU A 247 24.17 6.82 4.63
C LEU A 247 23.01 6.72 3.64
N LEU A 248 22.44 7.85 3.28
CA LEU A 248 21.62 7.99 2.07
C LEU A 248 22.46 8.58 0.95
N ILE A 249 22.43 7.97 -0.22
CA ILE A 249 23.06 8.49 -1.44
C ILE A 249 21.96 8.91 -2.40
N VAL A 250 21.97 10.20 -2.78
CA VAL A 250 21.09 10.77 -3.80
C VAL A 250 21.96 11.22 -4.96
N ALA A 251 21.93 10.49 -6.07
CA ALA A 251 22.77 10.75 -7.24
C ALA A 251 21.94 10.73 -8.52
N GLU A 252 22.47 11.22 -9.63
CA GLU A 252 21.80 11.07 -10.94
C GLU A 252 21.42 9.61 -11.19
N ASP A 253 22.35 8.70 -10.94
CA ASP A 253 22.15 7.25 -10.91
C ASP A 253 23.26 6.60 -10.09
N VAL A 254 22.99 5.39 -9.55
CA VAL A 254 24.02 4.53 -8.97
C VAL A 254 23.87 3.15 -9.60
N GLU A 255 24.86 2.73 -10.35
CA GLU A 255 24.77 1.54 -11.20
C GLU A 255 26.03 0.67 -11.16
N GLY A 256 25.95 -0.50 -11.76
CA GLY A 256 27.08 -1.40 -11.97
C GLY A 256 27.77 -1.86 -10.68
N GLU A 257 29.12 -1.76 -10.66
CA GLU A 257 29.95 -2.18 -9.54
C GLU A 257 29.67 -1.39 -8.26
N ALA A 258 29.37 -0.08 -8.40
CA ALA A 258 29.07 0.77 -7.26
C ALA A 258 27.82 0.30 -6.51
N LEU A 259 26.71 0.08 -7.22
CA LEU A 259 25.47 -0.40 -6.61
C LEU A 259 25.65 -1.80 -5.99
N ALA A 260 26.29 -2.72 -6.70
CA ALA A 260 26.52 -4.08 -6.21
C ALA A 260 27.34 -4.07 -4.90
N THR A 261 28.37 -3.24 -4.84
CA THR A 261 29.23 -3.11 -3.64
C THR A 261 28.47 -2.51 -2.47
N LEU A 262 27.65 -1.47 -2.70
CA LEU A 262 26.80 -0.88 -1.66
C LEU A 262 25.82 -1.92 -1.08
N VAL A 263 25.16 -2.68 -1.96
CA VAL A 263 24.23 -3.76 -1.55
C VAL A 263 24.95 -4.80 -0.70
N VAL A 264 26.13 -5.29 -1.13
CA VAL A 264 26.89 -6.30 -0.37
C VAL A 264 27.33 -5.77 1.00
N ASN A 265 27.79 -4.52 1.08
CA ASN A 265 28.20 -3.91 2.35
C ASN A 265 27.01 -3.68 3.29
N ASN A 266 25.85 -3.29 2.76
CA ASN A 266 24.61 -3.17 3.53
C ASN A 266 24.16 -4.53 4.10
N MET A 267 24.13 -5.57 3.25
CA MET A 267 23.76 -6.93 3.68
C MET A 267 24.71 -7.51 4.73
N ARG A 268 26.01 -7.18 4.66
CA ARG A 268 27.01 -7.60 5.66
C ARG A 268 26.99 -6.76 6.93
N GLY A 269 26.20 -5.69 6.97
CA GLY A 269 26.12 -4.79 8.11
C GLY A 269 27.39 -3.93 8.32
N ILE A 270 28.25 -3.81 7.30
CA ILE A 270 29.49 -2.99 7.38
C ILE A 270 29.12 -1.50 7.36
N VAL A 271 28.21 -1.12 6.46
CA VAL A 271 27.63 0.22 6.37
C VAL A 271 26.15 0.09 6.12
N LYS A 272 25.31 0.72 6.94
CA LYS A 272 23.89 0.87 6.64
C LYS A 272 23.75 1.93 5.56
N VAL A 273 23.35 1.54 4.36
CA VAL A 273 23.28 2.45 3.21
C VAL A 273 22.04 2.19 2.39
N ALA A 274 21.48 3.26 1.83
CA ALA A 274 20.51 3.20 0.74
C ALA A 274 20.89 4.20 -0.35
N ALA A 275 20.54 3.88 -1.59
CA ALA A 275 20.78 4.74 -2.74
C ALA A 275 19.50 4.96 -3.53
N VAL A 276 19.31 6.20 -3.98
CA VAL A 276 18.16 6.64 -4.78
C VAL A 276 18.62 7.52 -5.94
N LYS A 277 17.82 7.56 -7.00
CA LYS A 277 18.01 8.55 -8.06
C LYS A 277 17.57 9.93 -7.59
N ALA A 278 18.32 10.95 -8.00
CA ALA A 278 17.91 12.32 -7.78
C ALA A 278 16.61 12.63 -8.55
N PRO A 279 15.68 13.41 -7.95
CA PRO A 279 14.44 13.76 -8.61
C PRO A 279 14.66 14.77 -9.75
N GLY A 280 13.85 14.68 -10.80
CA GLY A 280 13.92 15.55 -11.98
C GLY A 280 15.00 15.15 -12.99
N PHE A 281 15.18 16.00 -14.00
CA PHE A 281 16.14 15.84 -15.08
C PHE A 281 16.79 17.18 -15.42
N GLY A 282 18.05 17.17 -15.89
CA GLY A 282 18.79 18.38 -16.28
C GLY A 282 18.83 19.43 -15.19
N ASP A 283 18.53 20.69 -15.52
CA ASP A 283 18.58 21.81 -14.58
C ASP A 283 17.57 21.66 -13.41
N ARG A 284 16.45 20.98 -13.64
CA ARG A 284 15.50 20.68 -12.56
C ARG A 284 16.09 19.73 -11.53
N ARG A 285 16.84 18.71 -11.97
CA ARG A 285 17.54 17.80 -11.05
C ARG A 285 18.51 18.57 -10.18
N LYS A 286 19.32 19.48 -10.76
CA LYS A 286 20.25 20.33 -10.03
C LYS A 286 19.53 21.20 -9.00
N ALA A 287 18.42 21.81 -9.41
CA ALA A 287 17.60 22.64 -8.53
C ALA A 287 17.00 21.84 -7.37
N MET A 288 16.52 20.61 -7.62
CA MET A 288 16.01 19.73 -6.57
C MET A 288 17.09 19.22 -5.64
N LEU A 289 18.27 18.85 -6.15
CA LEU A 289 19.44 18.52 -5.31
C LEU A 289 19.83 19.68 -4.40
N GLN A 290 19.78 20.92 -4.91
CA GLN A 290 20.06 22.10 -4.11
C GLN A 290 18.99 22.33 -3.03
N ASP A 291 17.72 22.07 -3.33
CA ASP A 291 16.64 22.16 -2.33
C ASP A 291 16.84 21.14 -1.21
N ILE A 292 17.24 19.90 -1.56
CA ILE A 292 17.59 18.87 -0.58
C ILE A 292 18.83 19.26 0.25
N ALA A 293 19.85 19.85 -0.40
CA ALA A 293 21.05 20.32 0.27
C ALA A 293 20.74 21.37 1.34
N ILE A 294 19.92 22.37 0.99
CA ILE A 294 19.50 23.43 1.91
C ILE A 294 18.67 22.85 3.06
N LEU A 295 17.73 21.93 2.75
CA LEU A 295 16.91 21.29 3.77
C LEU A 295 17.72 20.47 4.77
N THR A 296 18.80 19.84 4.33
CA THR A 296 19.59 18.90 5.15
C THR A 296 20.89 19.49 5.67
N GLY A 297 21.20 20.74 5.29
CA GLY A 297 22.46 21.40 5.65
C GLY A 297 23.68 20.78 4.97
N GLY A 298 23.50 20.14 3.80
CA GLY A 298 24.55 19.50 3.02
C GLY A 298 25.00 20.36 1.84
N THR A 299 25.90 19.79 1.04
CA THR A 299 26.45 20.41 -0.18
C THR A 299 26.30 19.44 -1.35
N VAL A 300 25.85 19.94 -2.51
CA VAL A 300 25.80 19.13 -3.72
C VAL A 300 27.20 18.96 -4.28
N ILE A 301 27.66 17.72 -4.40
CA ILE A 301 28.91 17.39 -5.05
C ILE A 301 28.70 17.46 -6.56
N SER A 302 29.31 18.46 -7.20
CA SER A 302 29.22 18.70 -8.63
C SER A 302 30.53 19.27 -9.17
N GLU A 303 30.93 18.86 -10.36
CA GLU A 303 32.11 19.40 -11.04
C GLU A 303 31.97 20.90 -11.36
N GLU A 304 30.74 21.38 -11.53
CA GLU A 304 30.46 22.79 -11.79
C GLU A 304 30.86 23.71 -10.62
N VAL A 305 30.77 23.20 -9.39
CA VAL A 305 31.22 23.94 -8.18
C VAL A 305 32.63 23.54 -7.75
N GLY A 306 33.33 22.76 -8.57
CA GLY A 306 34.72 22.35 -8.30
C GLY A 306 34.86 21.26 -7.24
N LEU A 307 33.77 20.55 -6.89
CA LEU A 307 33.78 19.45 -5.93
C LEU A 307 33.76 18.11 -6.65
N SER A 308 34.72 17.24 -6.30
CA SER A 308 34.75 15.85 -6.75
C SER A 308 34.31 14.90 -5.65
N LEU A 309 33.78 13.73 -6.06
CA LEU A 309 33.34 12.71 -5.11
C LEU A 309 34.50 12.14 -4.28
N GLU A 310 35.69 12.05 -4.86
CA GLU A 310 36.93 11.63 -4.18
C GLU A 310 37.36 12.62 -3.07
N GLY A 311 37.08 13.91 -3.26
CA GLY A 311 37.38 14.98 -2.29
C GLY A 311 36.26 15.23 -1.29
N ALA A 312 35.15 14.49 -1.35
CA ALA A 312 34.04 14.69 -0.43
C ALA A 312 34.40 14.25 0.99
N THR A 313 33.98 15.05 1.96
CA THR A 313 34.21 14.82 3.41
C THR A 313 32.86 14.78 4.14
N LEU A 314 32.87 14.40 5.43
CA LEU A 314 31.66 14.41 6.25
C LEU A 314 31.00 15.79 6.36
N GLU A 315 31.77 16.87 6.21
CA GLU A 315 31.28 18.26 6.27
C GLU A 315 30.37 18.61 5.07
N HIS A 316 30.54 17.92 3.94
CA HIS A 316 29.71 18.12 2.76
C HIS A 316 28.38 17.35 2.84
N LEU A 317 28.27 16.39 3.78
CA LEU A 317 27.08 15.54 3.90
C LEU A 317 25.98 16.27 4.67
N GLY A 318 24.78 16.21 4.11
CA GLY A 318 23.58 16.63 4.81
C GLY A 318 23.22 15.68 5.96
N ASN A 319 22.32 16.14 6.84
CA ASN A 319 21.83 15.38 7.97
C ASN A 319 20.30 15.46 8.05
N ALA A 320 19.68 14.41 8.55
CA ALA A 320 18.28 14.41 8.92
C ALA A 320 18.07 13.51 10.15
N LYS A 321 16.94 13.69 10.83
CA LYS A 321 16.56 12.81 11.93
C LYS A 321 16.21 11.42 11.42
N ARG A 322 15.48 11.35 10.31
CA ARG A 322 15.08 10.08 9.69
C ARG A 322 14.90 10.22 8.18
N VAL A 323 15.17 9.15 7.46
CA VAL A 323 14.80 9.01 6.05
C VAL A 323 14.07 7.69 5.85
N VAL A 324 12.95 7.74 5.14
CA VAL A 324 12.13 6.58 4.80
C VAL A 324 12.06 6.44 3.29
N LEU A 325 12.46 5.27 2.78
CA LEU A 325 12.45 4.96 1.35
C LEU A 325 11.52 3.78 1.09
N ASN A 326 10.58 3.94 0.19
CA ASN A 326 9.81 2.83 -0.36
C ASN A 326 10.19 2.59 -1.83
N LYS A 327 9.42 1.81 -2.56
CA LYS A 327 9.68 1.50 -3.97
C LYS A 327 9.56 2.73 -4.89
N GLU A 328 8.77 3.73 -4.52
CA GLU A 328 8.39 4.86 -5.36
C GLU A 328 8.89 6.20 -4.83
N ASN A 329 9.00 6.35 -3.52
CA ASN A 329 9.24 7.64 -2.87
C ASN A 329 10.38 7.57 -1.84
N THR A 330 11.01 8.71 -1.62
CA THR A 330 11.94 8.96 -0.52
C THR A 330 11.45 10.16 0.28
N THR A 331 11.27 9.99 1.59
CA THR A 331 10.84 11.03 2.54
C THR A 331 11.98 11.37 3.48
N ILE A 332 12.39 12.62 3.51
CA ILE A 332 13.35 13.18 4.47
C ILE A 332 12.54 13.87 5.58
N ILE A 333 12.79 13.48 6.82
CA ILE A 333 12.07 13.97 8.00
C ILE A 333 13.04 14.67 8.92
N ASP A 334 12.71 15.90 9.31
CA ASP A 334 13.48 16.72 10.24
C ASP A 334 14.93 16.89 9.74
N GLY A 335 15.06 17.58 8.59
CA GLY A 335 16.36 17.95 8.01
C GLY A 335 17.08 18.96 8.87
N ALA A 336 18.42 18.86 8.95
CA ALA A 336 19.26 19.70 9.81
C ALA A 336 19.66 21.06 9.17
N GLY A 337 19.02 21.46 8.07
CA GLY A 337 19.25 22.75 7.43
C GLY A 337 18.83 23.93 8.32
N ALA A 338 19.48 25.06 8.15
CA ALA A 338 19.11 26.26 8.91
C ALA A 338 17.76 26.80 8.40
N GLN A 339 16.83 27.08 9.31
CA GLN A 339 15.49 27.61 9.02
C GLN A 339 15.55 28.86 8.12
N ALA A 340 16.48 29.77 8.40
CA ALA A 340 16.65 30.98 7.60
C ALA A 340 17.03 30.71 6.13
N ASP A 341 17.82 29.65 5.87
CA ASP A 341 18.22 29.28 4.52
C ASP A 341 17.05 28.62 3.77
N ILE A 342 16.26 27.81 4.47
CA ILE A 342 15.02 27.19 3.92
C ILE A 342 14.01 28.28 3.55
N GLU A 343 13.77 29.26 4.44
CA GLU A 343 12.86 30.38 4.19
C GLU A 343 13.34 31.26 3.02
N ALA A 344 14.65 31.54 2.96
CA ALA A 344 15.24 32.27 1.85
C ALA A 344 15.05 31.53 0.51
N ARG A 345 15.21 30.19 0.52
CA ARG A 345 15.00 29.37 -0.68
C ARG A 345 13.54 29.35 -1.10
N VAL A 346 12.60 29.24 -0.17
CA VAL A 346 11.16 29.33 -0.39
C VAL A 346 10.81 30.68 -1.03
N ALA A 347 11.34 31.79 -0.50
CA ALA A 347 11.13 33.12 -1.05
C ALA A 347 11.67 33.25 -2.49
N GLN A 348 12.86 32.69 -2.75
CA GLN A 348 13.45 32.64 -4.09
C GLN A 348 12.57 31.88 -5.09
N ILE A 349 12.05 30.70 -4.71
CA ILE A 349 11.16 29.91 -5.60
C ILE A 349 9.85 30.66 -5.85
N ARG A 350 9.26 31.30 -4.82
CA ARG A 350 8.04 32.14 -5.00
C ARG A 350 8.25 33.24 -6.04
N LYS A 351 9.38 33.93 -5.96
CA LYS A 351 9.73 34.95 -6.94
C LYS A 351 9.86 34.38 -8.35
N GLN A 352 10.46 33.21 -8.52
CA GLN A 352 10.54 32.52 -9.80
C GLN A 352 9.16 32.13 -10.35
N VAL A 353 8.20 31.73 -9.49
CA VAL A 353 6.81 31.46 -9.88
C VAL A 353 6.11 32.71 -10.42
N GLU A 354 6.40 33.88 -9.86
CA GLU A 354 5.84 35.16 -10.30
C GLU A 354 6.48 35.67 -11.60
N GLU A 355 7.77 35.43 -11.79
CA GLU A 355 8.54 35.94 -12.94
C GLU A 355 8.42 35.06 -14.20
N THR A 356 8.06 33.77 -14.06
CA THR A 356 7.97 32.86 -15.22
C THR A 356 6.72 33.13 -16.06
N SER A 357 6.91 33.14 -17.37
CA SER A 357 5.82 33.26 -18.36
C SER A 357 5.32 31.92 -18.89
N SER A 358 5.97 30.80 -18.52
CA SER A 358 5.63 29.46 -18.94
C SER A 358 4.71 28.81 -17.92
N ASP A 359 3.49 28.46 -18.31
CA ASP A 359 2.53 27.78 -17.44
C ASP A 359 3.08 26.44 -16.92
N TYR A 360 3.83 25.71 -17.76
CA TYR A 360 4.46 24.46 -17.38
C TYR A 360 5.57 24.65 -16.32
N ASP A 361 6.44 25.66 -16.51
CA ASP A 361 7.49 25.97 -15.53
C ASP A 361 6.89 26.49 -14.24
N LYS A 362 5.82 27.27 -14.33
CA LYS A 362 5.07 27.75 -13.18
C LYS A 362 4.50 26.60 -12.34
N GLU A 363 3.88 25.62 -12.98
CA GLU A 363 3.38 24.41 -12.32
C GLU A 363 4.52 23.66 -11.60
N LYS A 364 5.66 23.43 -12.27
CA LYS A 364 6.79 22.72 -11.68
C LYS A 364 7.51 23.50 -10.56
N LEU A 365 7.52 24.82 -10.62
CA LEU A 365 8.01 25.66 -9.54
C LEU A 365 7.06 25.63 -8.33
N GLN A 366 5.74 25.61 -8.57
CA GLN A 366 4.72 25.46 -7.53
C GLN A 366 4.83 24.11 -6.83
N GLU A 367 5.03 23.01 -7.57
CA GLU A 367 5.30 21.68 -6.98
C GLU A 367 6.53 21.69 -6.06
N ARG A 368 7.64 22.31 -6.50
CA ARG A 368 8.86 22.44 -5.68
C ARG A 368 8.61 23.28 -4.42
N LEU A 369 7.88 24.40 -4.59
CA LEU A 369 7.51 25.25 -3.49
C LEU A 369 6.70 24.50 -2.43
N ALA A 370 5.69 23.76 -2.87
CA ALA A 370 4.84 22.96 -1.98
C ALA A 370 5.64 21.90 -1.22
N LYS A 371 6.57 21.20 -1.90
CA LYS A 371 7.43 20.18 -1.30
C LYS A 371 8.39 20.74 -0.24
N LEU A 372 8.93 21.95 -0.45
CA LEU A 372 9.89 22.55 0.47
C LEU A 372 9.22 23.35 1.60
N ALA A 373 8.13 24.07 1.31
CA ALA A 373 7.46 24.94 2.26
C ALA A 373 6.46 24.23 3.17
N GLY A 374 5.94 23.06 2.74
CA GLY A 374 4.91 22.32 3.46
C GLY A 374 5.42 21.57 4.69
N GLY A 375 6.69 21.25 4.74
CA GLY A 375 7.25 20.39 5.78
C GLY A 375 6.68 18.96 5.77
N VAL A 376 6.88 18.25 6.86
CA VAL A 376 6.34 16.91 7.10
C VAL A 376 5.55 16.89 8.40
N ALA A 377 4.27 16.52 8.32
CA ALA A 377 3.48 16.24 9.51
C ALA A 377 3.81 14.84 10.02
N VAL A 378 4.18 14.71 11.27
CA VAL A 378 4.50 13.45 11.92
C VAL A 378 3.42 13.15 12.94
N ILE A 379 2.62 12.12 12.69
CA ILE A 379 1.65 11.58 13.65
C ILE A 379 2.35 10.51 14.48
N LYS A 380 2.56 10.80 15.77
CA LYS A 380 3.11 9.84 16.72
C LYS A 380 1.96 9.12 17.40
N VAL A 381 1.91 7.82 17.19
CA VAL A 381 0.83 6.98 17.75
C VAL A 381 1.17 6.59 19.17
N GLY A 382 0.24 6.85 20.11
CA GLY A 382 0.37 6.48 21.52
C GLY A 382 -0.45 5.23 21.85
N ALA A 383 0.12 4.33 22.67
CA ALA A 383 -0.58 3.15 23.22
C ALA A 383 0.07 2.62 24.49
N ALA A 384 -0.67 1.78 25.23
CA ALA A 384 -0.19 1.21 26.50
C ALA A 384 0.75 0.00 26.31
N THR A 385 0.64 -0.71 25.17
CA THR A 385 1.43 -1.90 24.87
C THR A 385 1.96 -1.87 23.43
N GLU A 386 3.06 -2.57 23.17
CA GLU A 386 3.64 -2.68 21.84
C GLU A 386 2.68 -3.30 20.81
N VAL A 387 1.87 -4.29 21.24
CA VAL A 387 0.88 -4.93 20.37
C VAL A 387 -0.22 -3.94 19.97
N GLU A 388 -0.74 -3.18 20.94
CA GLU A 388 -1.72 -2.13 20.68
C GLU A 388 -1.14 -1.01 19.82
N MET A 389 0.12 -0.62 20.06
CA MET A 389 0.84 0.39 19.28
C MET A 389 0.91 0.02 17.79
N LYS A 390 1.30 -1.21 17.48
CA LYS A 390 1.41 -1.70 16.10
C LYS A 390 0.05 -1.77 15.41
N GLU A 391 -0.99 -2.23 16.12
CA GLU A 391 -2.35 -2.26 15.59
C GLU A 391 -2.87 -0.84 15.30
N LYS A 392 -2.72 0.06 16.26
CA LYS A 392 -3.17 1.45 16.13
C LYS A 392 -2.41 2.22 15.05
N LYS A 393 -1.09 1.97 14.92
CA LYS A 393 -0.27 2.54 13.84
C LYS A 393 -0.77 2.10 12.47
N ALA A 394 -1.01 0.81 12.25
CA ALA A 394 -1.56 0.29 11.00
C ALA A 394 -2.91 0.94 10.67
N ARG A 395 -3.81 1.08 11.65
CA ARG A 395 -5.10 1.77 11.47
C ARG A 395 -4.96 3.25 11.08
N VAL A 396 -3.98 3.96 11.66
CA VAL A 396 -3.70 5.36 11.28
C VAL A 396 -3.14 5.43 9.86
N GLU A 397 -2.27 4.51 9.47
CA GLU A 397 -1.73 4.42 8.10
C GLU A 397 -2.83 4.15 7.07
N ASP A 398 -3.73 3.18 7.33
CA ASP A 398 -4.88 2.89 6.46
C ASP A 398 -5.81 4.11 6.33
N ALA A 399 -6.14 4.76 7.45
CA ALA A 399 -6.97 5.95 7.45
C ALA A 399 -6.33 7.14 6.70
N LEU A 400 -5.01 7.29 6.79
CA LEU A 400 -4.27 8.29 6.02
C LEU A 400 -4.33 8.00 4.51
N HIS A 401 -4.18 6.76 4.10
CA HIS A 401 -4.28 6.35 2.70
C HIS A 401 -5.70 6.57 2.16
N ALA A 402 -6.72 6.20 2.93
CA ALA A 402 -8.12 6.44 2.57
C ALA A 402 -8.44 7.94 2.42
N THR A 403 -7.94 8.78 3.32
CA THR A 403 -8.15 10.24 3.22
C THR A 403 -7.45 10.85 2.02
N ARG A 404 -6.24 10.40 1.67
CA ARG A 404 -5.57 10.81 0.43
C ARG A 404 -6.37 10.40 -0.81
N ALA A 405 -6.83 9.15 -0.87
CA ALA A 405 -7.66 8.66 -1.96
C ALA A 405 -8.96 9.46 -2.10
N ALA A 406 -9.55 9.90 -0.99
CA ALA A 406 -10.74 10.76 -0.98
C ALA A 406 -10.46 12.17 -1.50
N VAL A 407 -9.32 12.75 -1.17
CA VAL A 407 -8.91 14.07 -1.69
C VAL A 407 -8.64 14.00 -3.19
N GLU A 408 -8.08 12.89 -3.69
CA GLU A 408 -7.76 12.71 -5.11
C GLU A 408 -8.99 12.52 -6.01
N GLU A 409 -9.90 11.61 -5.66
CA GLU A 409 -11.03 11.23 -6.52
C GLU A 409 -12.42 11.53 -5.90
N GLY A 410 -12.46 12.16 -4.74
CA GLY A 410 -13.71 12.46 -4.04
C GLY A 410 -14.24 11.28 -3.22
N VAL A 411 -15.43 11.48 -2.66
CA VAL A 411 -16.14 10.54 -1.80
C VAL A 411 -17.47 10.12 -2.37
N VAL A 412 -17.88 8.90 -2.04
CA VAL A 412 -19.19 8.31 -2.38
C VAL A 412 -19.89 7.86 -1.09
N PRO A 413 -21.22 7.59 -1.11
CA PRO A 413 -21.91 7.01 0.03
C PRO A 413 -21.26 5.68 0.44
N GLY A 414 -20.83 5.58 1.70
CA GLY A 414 -20.10 4.42 2.22
C GLY A 414 -20.98 3.21 2.52
N GLY A 415 -20.37 2.22 3.18
CA GLY A 415 -21.08 1.01 3.61
C GLY A 415 -21.56 0.11 2.47
N GLY A 416 -20.94 0.19 1.30
CA GLY A 416 -21.33 -0.56 0.11
C GLY A 416 -22.52 0.02 -0.67
N VAL A 417 -23.06 1.17 -0.24
CA VAL A 417 -24.21 1.81 -0.87
C VAL A 417 -23.88 2.32 -2.27
N ALA A 418 -22.71 2.91 -2.47
CA ALA A 418 -22.29 3.42 -3.78
C ALA A 418 -22.29 2.34 -4.86
N LEU A 419 -21.84 1.13 -4.54
CA LEU A 419 -21.86 -0.02 -5.46
C LEU A 419 -23.30 -0.42 -5.83
N VAL A 420 -24.21 -0.41 -4.86
CA VAL A 420 -25.64 -0.69 -5.10
C VAL A 420 -26.28 0.39 -5.97
N ARG A 421 -25.95 1.67 -5.76
CA ARG A 421 -26.45 2.78 -6.60
C ARG A 421 -25.88 2.72 -8.02
N ALA A 422 -24.63 2.35 -8.17
CA ALA A 422 -23.98 2.23 -9.48
C ALA A 422 -24.56 1.10 -10.35
N LEU A 423 -25.37 0.19 -9.79
CA LEU A 423 -26.09 -0.83 -10.55
C LEU A 423 -27.03 -0.26 -11.62
N GLN A 424 -27.51 0.97 -11.46
CA GLN A 424 -28.34 1.64 -12.47
C GLN A 424 -27.63 1.73 -13.84
N ALA A 425 -26.30 1.85 -13.86
CA ALA A 425 -25.53 1.90 -15.10
C ALA A 425 -25.60 0.63 -15.93
N ILE A 426 -25.97 -0.50 -15.33
CA ILE A 426 -26.07 -1.79 -16.02
C ILE A 426 -27.51 -2.28 -16.21
N ASP A 427 -28.53 -1.49 -15.86
CA ASP A 427 -29.94 -1.88 -16.01
C ASP A 427 -30.36 -2.12 -17.47
N SER A 428 -29.85 -1.27 -18.36
CA SER A 428 -30.10 -1.39 -19.81
C SER A 428 -28.93 -1.99 -20.59
N LEU A 429 -27.83 -2.35 -19.89
CA LEU A 429 -26.64 -2.89 -20.53
C LEU A 429 -26.87 -4.29 -21.07
N LYS A 430 -26.49 -4.49 -22.34
CA LYS A 430 -26.59 -5.79 -23.01
C LYS A 430 -25.25 -6.26 -23.50
N GLY A 431 -25.02 -7.56 -23.37
CA GLY A 431 -23.91 -8.27 -24.01
C GLY A 431 -24.22 -8.57 -25.48
N ASP A 432 -23.21 -9.05 -26.17
CA ASP A 432 -23.32 -9.43 -27.58
C ASP A 432 -23.97 -10.80 -27.76
N ASN A 433 -24.05 -11.59 -26.70
CA ASN A 433 -24.70 -12.89 -26.62
C ASN A 433 -25.25 -13.17 -25.20
N GLU A 434 -25.93 -14.33 -25.04
CA GLU A 434 -26.57 -14.70 -23.77
C GLU A 434 -25.56 -14.92 -22.64
N ASP A 435 -24.43 -15.56 -22.92
CA ASP A 435 -23.40 -15.80 -21.90
C ASP A 435 -22.80 -14.48 -21.37
N GLN A 436 -22.64 -13.46 -22.22
CA GLN A 436 -22.25 -12.12 -21.78
C GLN A 436 -23.35 -11.46 -20.94
N ASN A 437 -24.61 -11.65 -21.27
CA ASN A 437 -25.71 -11.14 -20.44
C ASN A 437 -25.71 -11.79 -19.05
N VAL A 438 -25.43 -13.10 -18.99
CA VAL A 438 -25.23 -13.81 -17.71
C VAL A 438 -24.04 -13.25 -16.94
N GLY A 439 -22.92 -12.91 -17.61
CA GLY A 439 -21.78 -12.24 -17.01
C GLY A 439 -22.13 -10.87 -16.39
N ILE A 440 -22.96 -10.07 -17.07
CA ILE A 440 -23.47 -8.79 -16.55
C ILE A 440 -24.36 -9.04 -15.31
N ALA A 441 -25.28 -10.02 -15.38
CA ALA A 441 -26.16 -10.36 -14.27
C ALA A 441 -25.40 -10.92 -13.06
N LEU A 442 -24.32 -11.67 -13.30
CA LEU A 442 -23.40 -12.16 -12.27
C LEU A 442 -22.77 -11.00 -11.50
N LEU A 443 -22.20 -10.02 -12.21
CA LEU A 443 -21.60 -8.87 -11.55
C LEU A 443 -22.62 -8.04 -10.77
N ARG A 444 -23.84 -7.90 -11.28
CA ARG A 444 -24.96 -7.27 -10.55
C ARG A 444 -25.17 -7.89 -9.17
N ARG A 445 -25.07 -9.21 -9.06
CA ARG A 445 -25.20 -9.91 -7.76
C ARG A 445 -23.95 -9.75 -6.91
N ALA A 446 -22.77 -9.81 -7.52
CA ALA A 446 -21.51 -9.76 -6.80
C ALA A 446 -21.27 -8.40 -6.12
N VAL A 447 -21.67 -7.27 -6.72
CA VAL A 447 -21.46 -5.93 -6.15
C VAL A 447 -22.33 -5.66 -4.91
N GLU A 448 -23.33 -6.49 -4.61
CA GLU A 448 -24.08 -6.42 -3.36
C GLU A 448 -23.31 -7.04 -2.18
N ALA A 449 -22.30 -7.86 -2.45
CA ALA A 449 -21.61 -8.66 -1.44
C ALA A 449 -20.98 -7.83 -0.31
N PRO A 450 -20.35 -6.66 -0.54
CA PRO A 450 -19.83 -5.84 0.55
C PRO A 450 -20.91 -5.38 1.53
N LEU A 451 -22.03 -4.82 1.05
CA LEU A 451 -23.14 -4.43 1.92
C LEU A 451 -23.73 -5.64 2.66
N ARG A 452 -23.92 -6.77 1.97
CA ARG A 452 -24.40 -8.01 2.57
C ARG A 452 -23.48 -8.48 3.71
N GLN A 453 -22.16 -8.41 3.51
CA GLN A 453 -21.19 -8.84 4.50
C GLN A 453 -21.15 -7.90 5.72
N ILE A 454 -21.24 -6.59 5.50
CA ILE A 454 -21.31 -5.59 6.59
C ILE A 454 -22.52 -5.87 7.48
N VAL A 455 -23.69 -6.12 6.87
CA VAL A 455 -24.93 -6.44 7.59
C VAL A 455 -24.82 -7.77 8.33
N ALA A 456 -24.26 -8.81 7.69
CA ALA A 456 -24.06 -10.12 8.32
C ALA A 456 -23.10 -10.02 9.53
N ASN A 457 -22.00 -9.27 9.43
CA ASN A 457 -21.09 -9.04 10.54
C ASN A 457 -21.76 -8.25 11.70
N ALA A 458 -22.74 -7.43 11.37
CA ALA A 458 -23.56 -6.71 12.36
C ALA A 458 -24.64 -7.59 13.02
N GLY A 459 -24.87 -8.81 12.53
CA GLY A 459 -25.91 -9.71 13.02
C GLY A 459 -27.29 -9.44 12.44
N GLY A 460 -27.39 -8.62 11.39
CA GLY A 460 -28.63 -8.30 10.69
C GLY A 460 -28.94 -9.30 9.58
N GLU A 461 -30.11 -9.14 8.93
CA GLU A 461 -30.53 -9.95 7.77
C GLU A 461 -30.12 -9.24 6.45
N PRO A 462 -29.10 -9.74 5.74
CA PRO A 462 -28.54 -9.04 4.57
C PRO A 462 -29.55 -8.82 3.44
N SER A 463 -30.42 -9.78 3.20
CA SER A 463 -31.38 -9.71 2.09
C SER A 463 -32.41 -8.60 2.28
N VAL A 464 -32.89 -8.44 3.51
CA VAL A 464 -33.85 -7.38 3.87
C VAL A 464 -33.23 -5.99 3.75
N VAL A 465 -32.00 -5.84 4.25
CA VAL A 465 -31.31 -4.54 4.21
C VAL A 465 -30.98 -4.14 2.77
N VAL A 466 -30.44 -5.07 1.97
CA VAL A 466 -30.10 -4.78 0.56
C VAL A 466 -31.34 -4.43 -0.25
N ASP A 467 -32.45 -5.13 -0.06
CA ASP A 467 -33.71 -4.80 -0.74
C ASP A 467 -34.19 -3.39 -0.38
N LYS A 468 -34.20 -3.05 0.91
CA LYS A 468 -34.59 -1.72 1.38
C LYS A 468 -33.66 -0.61 0.86
N VAL A 469 -32.35 -0.85 0.82
CA VAL A 469 -31.39 0.08 0.25
C VAL A 469 -31.64 0.26 -1.26
N LYS A 470 -31.93 -0.79 -2.01
CA LYS A 470 -32.25 -0.71 -3.45
C LYS A 470 -33.51 0.11 -3.74
N GLN A 471 -34.52 0.00 -2.90
CA GLN A 471 -35.77 0.77 -3.03
C GLN A 471 -35.57 2.27 -2.72
N GLY A 472 -34.53 2.62 -1.97
CA GLY A 472 -34.17 4.00 -1.68
C GLY A 472 -33.43 4.66 -2.87
N SER A 473 -33.29 5.98 -2.80
CA SER A 473 -32.64 6.81 -3.82
C SER A 473 -31.50 7.64 -3.22
N GLY A 474 -30.64 8.20 -4.07
CA GLY A 474 -29.53 9.07 -3.67
C GLY A 474 -28.57 8.36 -2.71
N ASN A 475 -28.26 9.00 -1.59
CA ASN A 475 -27.32 8.48 -0.58
C ASN A 475 -27.99 7.61 0.48
N PHE A 476 -29.29 7.29 0.35
CA PHE A 476 -30.01 6.48 1.32
C PHE A 476 -29.36 5.10 1.50
N GLY A 477 -29.02 4.76 2.75
CA GLY A 477 -28.34 3.51 3.06
C GLY A 477 -28.61 3.04 4.48
N PHE A 478 -27.82 2.08 4.96
CA PHE A 478 -27.93 1.45 6.26
C PHE A 478 -26.66 1.64 7.08
N ASN A 479 -26.80 2.27 8.25
CA ASN A 479 -25.73 2.39 9.23
C ASN A 479 -25.70 1.15 10.12
N ALA A 480 -24.77 0.24 9.84
CA ALA A 480 -24.64 -1.02 10.57
C ALA A 480 -24.10 -0.86 12.01
N ALA A 481 -23.54 0.31 12.36
CA ALA A 481 -23.11 0.59 13.74
C ALA A 481 -24.31 0.80 14.67
N THR A 482 -25.35 1.52 14.19
CA THR A 482 -26.51 1.97 14.97
C THR A 482 -27.82 1.30 14.57
N ASP A 483 -27.82 0.41 13.56
CA ASP A 483 -28.99 -0.25 12.98
C ASP A 483 -30.05 0.74 12.46
N THR A 484 -29.63 1.85 11.87
CA THR A 484 -30.50 2.91 11.37
C THR A 484 -30.36 3.12 9.87
N TYR A 485 -31.42 3.62 9.24
CA TYR A 485 -31.42 4.00 7.82
C TYR A 485 -31.43 5.51 7.68
N GLY A 486 -30.74 6.03 6.66
CA GLY A 486 -30.71 7.47 6.39
C GLY A 486 -29.75 7.82 5.26
N ASP A 487 -29.48 9.10 5.07
CA ASP A 487 -28.47 9.59 4.14
C ASP A 487 -27.06 9.28 4.68
N MET A 488 -26.32 8.46 3.97
CA MET A 488 -25.00 7.99 4.42
C MET A 488 -23.99 9.16 4.52
N ILE A 489 -24.10 10.14 3.63
CA ILE A 489 -23.21 11.32 3.66
C ILE A 489 -23.52 12.20 4.87
N GLU A 490 -24.79 12.45 5.16
CA GLU A 490 -25.20 13.22 6.36
C GLU A 490 -24.80 12.51 7.65
N MET A 491 -24.87 11.17 7.66
CA MET A 491 -24.42 10.35 8.79
C MET A 491 -22.89 10.24 8.90
N GLY A 492 -22.12 10.85 7.97
CA GLY A 492 -20.67 10.83 7.96
C GLY A 492 -20.05 9.49 7.52
N ILE A 493 -20.83 8.62 6.87
CA ILE A 493 -20.38 7.31 6.38
C ILE A 493 -20.00 7.46 4.92
N LEU A 494 -18.72 7.73 4.69
CA LEU A 494 -18.13 8.07 3.40
C LEU A 494 -17.07 7.04 3.01
N ASP A 495 -17.08 6.59 1.76
CA ASP A 495 -16.00 5.79 1.18
C ASP A 495 -15.27 6.60 0.10
N PRO A 496 -13.94 6.54 0.01
CA PRO A 496 -13.22 7.15 -1.12
C PRO A 496 -13.63 6.48 -2.43
N ALA A 497 -13.94 7.30 -3.44
CA ALA A 497 -14.34 6.79 -4.76
C ALA A 497 -13.23 5.93 -5.39
N LYS A 498 -11.97 6.34 -5.23
CA LYS A 498 -10.79 5.61 -5.69
C LYS A 498 -10.71 4.20 -5.09
N VAL A 499 -10.93 4.08 -3.77
CA VAL A 499 -10.90 2.79 -3.05
C VAL A 499 -11.99 1.85 -3.57
N THR A 500 -13.25 2.33 -3.64
CA THR A 500 -14.38 1.54 -4.11
C THR A 500 -14.21 1.08 -5.55
N ARG A 501 -13.75 1.96 -6.43
CA ARG A 501 -13.49 1.69 -7.84
C ARG A 501 -12.37 0.66 -8.02
N THR A 502 -11.25 0.85 -7.34
CA THR A 502 -10.07 -0.01 -7.44
C THR A 502 -10.38 -1.42 -6.91
N ALA A 503 -11.10 -1.52 -5.80
CA ALA A 503 -11.54 -2.80 -5.25
C ALA A 503 -12.38 -3.59 -6.27
N LEU A 504 -13.33 -2.95 -6.93
CA LEU A 504 -14.15 -3.58 -7.97
C LEU A 504 -13.31 -4.00 -9.19
N GLN A 505 -12.41 -3.14 -9.66
CA GLN A 505 -11.57 -3.43 -10.83
C GLN A 505 -10.61 -4.59 -10.57
N ALA A 506 -9.94 -4.62 -9.40
CA ALA A 506 -9.04 -5.71 -9.03
C ALA A 506 -9.81 -7.04 -8.89
N ALA A 507 -10.97 -7.02 -8.23
CA ALA A 507 -11.81 -8.20 -8.05
C ALA A 507 -12.34 -8.75 -9.38
N ALA A 508 -12.83 -7.89 -10.28
CA ALA A 508 -13.35 -8.29 -11.59
C ALA A 508 -12.23 -8.83 -12.49
N SER A 509 -11.05 -8.20 -12.48
CA SER A 509 -9.90 -8.61 -13.29
C SER A 509 -9.44 -10.03 -12.93
N ILE A 510 -9.11 -10.26 -11.66
CA ILE A 510 -8.58 -11.56 -11.21
C ILE A 510 -9.71 -12.61 -11.13
N GLY A 511 -10.89 -12.25 -10.63
CA GLY A 511 -12.06 -13.13 -10.64
C GLY A 511 -12.43 -13.60 -12.03
N GLY A 512 -12.38 -12.72 -13.03
CA GLY A 512 -12.58 -13.07 -14.44
C GLY A 512 -11.54 -14.06 -14.97
N LEU A 513 -10.26 -13.90 -14.61
CA LEU A 513 -9.20 -14.86 -14.97
C LEU A 513 -9.43 -16.22 -14.31
N MET A 514 -9.84 -16.26 -13.06
CA MET A 514 -10.14 -17.50 -12.33
C MET A 514 -11.30 -18.26 -12.97
N ILE A 515 -12.35 -17.58 -13.40
CA ILE A 515 -13.50 -18.17 -14.08
C ILE A 515 -13.10 -18.81 -15.41
N THR A 516 -12.13 -18.22 -16.13
CA THR A 516 -11.64 -18.71 -17.42
C THR A 516 -10.57 -19.79 -17.30
N THR A 517 -10.15 -20.14 -16.08
CA THR A 517 -9.10 -21.16 -15.86
C THR A 517 -9.62 -22.55 -16.16
N GLU A 518 -8.90 -23.31 -17.02
CA GLU A 518 -9.21 -24.69 -17.39
C GLU A 518 -8.26 -25.69 -16.76
N ALA A 519 -6.98 -25.33 -16.58
CA ALA A 519 -5.97 -26.23 -16.03
C ALA A 519 -5.13 -25.52 -14.95
N MET A 520 -4.74 -26.30 -13.94
CA MET A 520 -3.81 -25.88 -12.90
C MET A 520 -2.63 -26.85 -12.86
N VAL A 521 -1.41 -26.31 -12.78
CA VAL A 521 -0.16 -27.08 -12.82
C VAL A 521 0.64 -26.78 -11.55
N ALA A 522 0.90 -27.81 -10.75
CA ALA A 522 1.67 -27.71 -9.51
C ALA A 522 2.85 -28.69 -9.48
N GLU A 523 3.89 -28.37 -8.73
CA GLU A 523 4.99 -29.31 -8.47
C GLU A 523 4.51 -30.39 -7.53
N ILE A 524 4.87 -31.66 -7.83
CA ILE A 524 4.65 -32.77 -6.91
C ILE A 524 5.62 -32.61 -5.74
N VAL A 525 5.10 -32.58 -4.51
CA VAL A 525 5.92 -32.67 -3.31
C VAL A 525 6.33 -34.11 -3.16
N GLU A 526 7.59 -34.44 -3.42
CA GLU A 526 8.16 -35.72 -2.98
C GLU A 526 8.30 -35.65 -1.45
N ASP A 527 7.57 -36.48 -0.72
CA ASP A 527 7.88 -36.77 0.66
C ASP A 527 9.28 -37.43 0.67
N LYS A 528 10.32 -36.65 0.81
CA LYS A 528 11.64 -37.19 1.13
C LYS A 528 11.50 -37.81 2.51
N PRO A 529 11.62 -39.16 2.67
CA PRO A 529 11.71 -39.75 3.99
C PRO A 529 12.85 -39.05 4.72
N ALA A 530 12.62 -38.64 5.96
CA ALA A 530 13.65 -38.03 6.78
C ALA A 530 14.88 -38.93 6.68
N ALA A 531 16.00 -38.37 6.21
CA ALA A 531 17.26 -39.10 6.12
C ALA A 531 17.54 -39.67 7.51
N GLY A 532 17.40 -41.00 7.64
CA GLY A 532 17.69 -41.69 8.87
C GLY A 532 19.11 -41.30 9.31
N MET A 533 19.26 -40.88 10.56
CA MET A 533 20.57 -40.69 11.15
C MET A 533 21.40 -41.97 10.86
N PRO A 534 22.63 -41.84 10.36
CA PRO A 534 23.49 -43.01 10.22
C PRO A 534 23.65 -43.60 11.63
N ASP A 535 23.26 -44.86 11.74
CA ASP A 535 23.44 -45.70 12.92
C ASP A 535 24.95 -45.78 13.26
N MET A 536 25.39 -45.03 14.26
CA MET A 536 26.73 -45.10 14.84
C MET A 536 26.77 -46.28 15.85
N GLY A 537 26.33 -47.44 15.38
CA GLY A 537 26.47 -48.69 16.09
C GLY A 537 27.62 -49.51 15.53
N GLY A 538 28.78 -49.47 16.14
CA GLY A 538 29.82 -50.43 15.80
C GLY A 538 31.26 -50.00 16.07
N MET A 539 31.61 -49.67 17.33
CA MET A 539 33.00 -49.74 17.76
C MET A 539 33.07 -50.21 19.24
N GLY A 540 32.70 -51.46 19.40
CA GLY A 540 32.97 -52.21 20.62
C GLY A 540 33.85 -53.39 20.28
N GLY A 541 35.08 -53.39 20.78
CA GLY A 541 35.88 -54.61 20.79
C GLY A 541 37.35 -54.45 20.41
N MET A 542 38.18 -53.97 21.33
CA MET A 542 39.54 -54.51 21.48
C MET A 542 40.02 -54.25 22.93
N GLY A 543 39.61 -55.12 23.78
CA GLY A 543 40.24 -55.35 25.06
C GLY A 543 41.22 -56.51 24.93
N GLY A 544 42.39 -56.35 25.49
CA GLY A 544 43.29 -57.48 25.84
C GLY A 544 44.70 -57.38 25.27
N MET A 545 45.63 -56.95 26.06
CA MET A 545 46.80 -57.69 26.51
C MET A 545 47.89 -56.79 27.09
N MET A 546 48.18 -57.10 28.33
CA MET A 546 49.36 -56.85 29.17
C MET A 546 49.42 -55.55 29.91
#